data_3fe60390ba8518e39a92c45a0feec637
#
_entry.id   3fe60390ba8518e39a92c45a0feec637
#
_cell.length_a   1.000
_cell.length_b   1.000
_cell.length_c   1.000
_cell.angle_alpha   90.00
_cell.angle_beta   90.00
_cell.angle_gamma   90.00
#
_symmetry.space_group_name_H-M   'P 1'
#
loop_
_entity.id
_entity.type
_entity.pdbx_description
1 polymer ?
#
loop_
_entity_poly.entity_id
_entity_poly.type
_entity_poly.pdbx_seq_one_letter_code
_entity_poly.pdbx_strand_id
1 'polypeptide(L)'
;YKMDFLGILGLVNRLSGVDLRPNLLDTPFAFWIPSMLGVGLKGGLFIYIFMQFFKSLPKEIEEAAWIDGAGPFKTFTSLVIPSSSTAVVTVLIFSVVWNWSDSFLPSMFLTTNYPLSVQLENLYSYMFGTSNPGPLLAGCLLFLLPAVLFYVLLQKKFIASISTSGLTGM
;
A
#
# COMPACT_ATOMS: atom_id res chain seq x y z
N TYR A 1 -8.44 -0.75 20.18
CA TYR A 1 -7.09 -1.27 19.90
C TYR A 1 -6.07 -0.30 20.47
N LYS A 2 -5.50 -0.66 21.62
CA LYS A 2 -4.44 0.12 22.25
C LYS A 2 -3.10 -0.36 21.73
N MET A 3 -2.37 0.50 21.04
CA MET A 3 -1.05 0.17 20.53
C MET A 3 -0.03 0.15 21.67
N ASP A 4 0.66 -0.97 21.85
CA ASP A 4 1.75 -1.10 22.79
C ASP A 4 3.05 -1.32 22.02
N PHE A 5 3.87 -0.29 21.97
CA PHE A 5 5.13 -0.34 21.22
C PHE A 5 6.14 -1.20 21.99
N LEU A 6 6.39 -2.41 21.49
CA LEU A 6 7.32 -3.40 22.08
C LEU A 6 7.04 -3.76 23.56
N GLY A 7 5.81 -3.57 24.04
CA GLY A 7 5.46 -3.83 25.45
C GLY A 7 5.90 -2.74 26.43
N ILE A 8 6.61 -1.71 25.96
CA ILE A 8 7.17 -0.65 26.81
C ILE A 8 6.06 0.19 27.43
N LEU A 9 5.06 0.58 26.67
CA LEU A 9 3.93 1.38 27.17
C LEU A 9 3.07 0.60 28.18
N GLY A 10 2.93 -0.71 28.00
CA GLY A 10 2.28 -1.59 28.95
C GLY A 10 3.05 -1.74 30.26
N LEU A 11 4.37 -1.75 30.19
CA LEU A 11 5.25 -1.79 31.37
C LEU A 11 5.18 -0.47 32.15
N VAL A 12 5.20 0.66 31.44
CA VAL A 12 5.00 1.99 32.04
C VAL A 12 3.64 2.11 32.72
N ASN A 13 2.58 1.59 32.10
CA ASN A 13 1.26 1.55 32.72
C ASN A 13 1.24 0.75 34.04
N ARG A 14 1.94 -0.40 34.08
CA ARG A 14 2.05 -1.21 35.29
C ARG A 14 2.81 -0.49 36.41
N LEU A 15 3.78 0.34 36.08
CA LEU A 15 4.62 1.03 37.05
C LEU A 15 4.03 2.36 37.54
N SER A 16 3.39 3.12 36.64
CA SER A 16 2.87 4.47 36.92
C SER A 16 1.36 4.54 37.10
N GLY A 17 0.62 3.48 36.79
CA GLY A 17 -0.85 3.46 36.84
C GLY A 17 -1.53 4.34 35.76
N VAL A 18 -0.77 4.98 34.89
CA VAL A 18 -1.27 5.85 33.81
C VAL A 18 -1.23 5.10 32.49
N ASP A 19 -2.38 4.93 31.83
CA ASP A 19 -2.47 4.28 30.53
C ASP A 19 -2.07 5.25 29.41
N LEU A 20 -0.81 5.20 29.00
CA LEU A 20 -0.25 6.00 27.92
C LEU A 20 -0.43 5.37 26.53
N ARG A 21 -1.09 4.21 26.44
CA ARG A 21 -1.30 3.54 25.14
C ARG A 21 -2.36 4.28 24.32
N PRO A 22 -2.00 4.81 23.14
CA PRO A 22 -2.96 5.49 22.29
C PRO A 22 -4.03 4.51 21.79
N ASN A 23 -5.28 4.92 21.84
CA ASN A 23 -6.36 4.19 21.19
C ASN A 23 -6.39 4.57 19.72
N LEU A 24 -6.14 3.61 18.84
CA LEU A 24 -6.10 3.81 17.38
C LEU A 24 -7.41 3.44 16.67
N LEU A 25 -8.44 3.01 17.42
CA LEU A 25 -9.77 2.77 16.84
C LEU A 25 -10.34 4.07 16.26
N ASP A 26 -11.04 3.96 15.13
CA ASP A 26 -11.63 5.08 14.40
C ASP A 26 -10.63 6.14 13.90
N THR A 27 -9.35 5.80 13.84
CA THR A 27 -8.31 6.71 13.34
C THR A 27 -7.58 6.09 12.13
N PRO A 28 -7.14 6.92 11.16
CA PRO A 28 -6.35 6.43 10.03
C PRO A 28 -4.97 5.89 10.44
N PHE A 29 -4.49 6.26 11.63
CA PHE A 29 -3.21 5.78 12.16
C PHE A 29 -3.18 4.27 12.39
N ALA A 30 -4.34 3.61 12.61
CA ALA A 30 -4.44 2.16 12.70
C ALA A 30 -3.92 1.45 11.42
N PHE A 31 -3.99 2.12 10.27
CA PHE A 31 -3.55 1.60 8.98
C PHE A 31 -2.17 2.15 8.58
N TRP A 32 -1.93 3.44 8.83
CA TRP A 32 -0.69 4.10 8.40
C TRP A 32 0.53 3.59 9.14
N ILE A 33 0.45 3.41 10.46
CA ILE A 33 1.61 2.99 11.25
C ILE A 33 2.10 1.59 10.86
N PRO A 34 1.26 0.54 10.80
CA PRO A 34 1.71 -0.78 10.33
C PRO A 34 2.23 -0.76 8.89
N SER A 35 1.60 0.05 8.01
CA SER A 35 2.03 0.17 6.61
C SER A 35 3.41 0.82 6.48
N MET A 36 3.68 1.88 7.26
CA MET A 36 4.99 2.54 7.30
C MET A 36 6.11 1.62 7.82
N LEU A 37 5.77 0.73 8.75
CA LEU A 37 6.71 -0.25 9.30
C LEU A 37 6.85 -1.50 8.42
N GLY A 38 6.17 -1.56 7.28
CA GLY A 38 6.22 -2.71 6.37
C GLY A 38 5.51 -3.97 6.90
N VAL A 39 4.77 -3.86 8.01
CA VAL A 39 4.09 -4.98 8.68
C VAL A 39 2.66 -5.17 8.18
N GLY A 40 2.22 -4.38 7.20
CA GLY A 40 0.90 -4.51 6.59
C GLY A 40 0.71 -5.87 5.90
N LEU A 41 -0.53 -6.38 5.86
CA LEU A 41 -0.88 -7.68 5.27
C LEU A 41 -0.34 -7.88 3.85
N LYS A 42 -0.17 -6.81 3.09
CA LYS A 42 0.31 -6.82 1.69
C LYS A 42 1.79 -6.43 1.57
N GLY A 43 2.45 -6.08 2.68
CA GLY A 43 3.85 -5.64 2.72
C GLY A 43 4.82 -6.68 2.15
N GLY A 44 4.58 -7.95 2.42
CA GLY A 44 5.42 -9.05 1.90
C GLY A 44 5.48 -9.10 0.38
N LEU A 45 4.35 -8.87 -0.31
CA LEU A 45 4.34 -8.83 -1.78
C LEU A 45 5.08 -7.60 -2.31
N PHE A 46 4.92 -6.44 -1.69
CA PHE A 46 5.62 -5.22 -2.12
C PHE A 46 7.14 -5.37 -1.94
N ILE A 47 7.57 -5.92 -0.82
CA ILE A 47 8.98 -6.25 -0.59
C ILE A 47 9.47 -7.24 -1.66
N TYR A 48 8.70 -8.27 -1.98
CA TYR A 48 9.05 -9.24 -3.01
C TYR A 48 9.22 -8.60 -4.40
N ILE A 49 8.31 -7.69 -4.80
CA ILE A 49 8.42 -6.95 -6.07
C ILE A 49 9.74 -6.16 -6.12
N PHE A 50 10.06 -5.41 -5.06
CA PHE A 50 11.32 -4.67 -4.99
C PHE A 50 12.53 -5.60 -5.00
N MET A 51 12.49 -6.72 -4.27
CA MET A 51 13.58 -7.70 -4.28
C MET A 51 13.83 -8.27 -5.68
N GLN A 52 12.78 -8.61 -6.42
CA GLN A 52 12.91 -9.12 -7.79
C GLN A 52 13.48 -8.04 -8.71
N PHE A 53 13.02 -6.80 -8.58
CA PHE A 53 13.57 -5.70 -9.34
C PHE A 53 15.07 -5.50 -9.05
N PHE A 54 15.47 -5.42 -7.79
CA PHE A 54 16.88 -5.23 -7.44
C PHE A 54 17.78 -6.40 -7.91
N LYS A 55 17.26 -7.64 -7.89
CA LYS A 55 17.99 -8.79 -8.44
C LYS A 55 18.16 -8.75 -9.95
N SER A 56 17.28 -8.04 -10.66
CA SER A 56 17.35 -7.90 -12.12
C SER A 56 18.28 -6.78 -12.59
N LEU A 57 18.77 -5.94 -11.67
CA LEU A 57 19.72 -4.88 -12.02
C LEU A 57 21.08 -5.49 -12.40
N PRO A 58 21.68 -5.07 -13.53
CA PRO A 58 23.01 -5.50 -13.92
C PRO A 58 24.05 -5.06 -12.89
N LYS A 59 24.92 -5.98 -12.47
CA LYS A 59 25.98 -5.68 -11.51
C LYS A 59 27.00 -4.69 -12.04
N GLU A 60 27.18 -4.65 -13.35
CA GLU A 60 28.07 -3.75 -14.07
C GLU A 60 27.79 -2.28 -13.75
N ILE A 61 26.52 -1.94 -13.47
CA ILE A 61 26.11 -0.58 -13.07
C ILE A 61 26.66 -0.22 -11.69
N GLU A 62 26.60 -1.16 -10.74
CA GLU A 62 27.17 -0.97 -9.40
C GLU A 62 28.70 -0.90 -9.45
N GLU A 63 29.33 -1.79 -10.21
CA GLU A 63 30.78 -1.84 -10.37
C GLU A 63 31.31 -0.56 -11.03
N ALA A 64 30.67 -0.05 -12.06
CA ALA A 64 31.01 1.22 -12.69
C ALA A 64 30.95 2.40 -11.69
N ALA A 65 29.89 2.44 -10.88
CA ALA A 65 29.77 3.48 -9.85
C ALA A 65 30.87 3.41 -8.79
N TRP A 66 31.29 2.22 -8.44
CA TRP A 66 32.39 2.03 -7.47
C TRP A 66 33.72 2.44 -8.06
N ILE A 67 33.97 2.17 -9.35
CA ILE A 67 35.17 2.65 -10.07
C ILE A 67 35.19 4.18 -10.10
N ASP A 68 34.03 4.83 -10.25
CA ASP A 68 33.88 6.29 -10.20
C ASP A 68 34.00 6.86 -8.76
N GLY A 69 34.27 6.02 -7.76
CA GLY A 69 34.46 6.43 -6.37
C GLY A 69 33.18 6.69 -5.60
N ALA A 70 32.01 6.23 -6.11
CA ALA A 70 30.76 6.31 -5.38
C ALA A 70 30.72 5.24 -4.26
N GLY A 71 30.49 5.68 -3.03
CA GLY A 71 30.22 4.74 -1.93
C GLY A 71 28.84 4.06 -2.05
N PRO A 72 28.57 2.98 -1.29
CA PRO A 72 27.33 2.19 -1.39
C PRO A 72 26.06 3.04 -1.25
N PHE A 73 26.04 3.99 -0.32
CA PHE A 73 24.89 4.87 -0.11
C PHE A 73 24.64 5.81 -1.30
N LYS A 74 25.71 6.37 -1.88
CA LYS A 74 25.61 7.23 -3.07
C LYS A 74 25.16 6.43 -4.29
N THR A 75 25.68 5.22 -4.49
CA THR A 75 25.23 4.29 -5.54
C THR A 75 23.74 3.98 -5.40
N PHE A 76 23.29 3.65 -4.19
CA PHE A 76 21.89 3.36 -3.92
C PHE A 76 20.97 4.55 -4.25
N THR A 77 21.29 5.74 -3.74
CA THR A 77 20.43 6.92 -3.90
C THR A 77 20.45 7.52 -5.30
N SER A 78 21.61 7.48 -5.99
CA SER A 78 21.78 8.14 -7.29
C SER A 78 21.55 7.22 -8.48
N LEU A 79 21.66 5.90 -8.32
CA LEU A 79 21.47 4.93 -9.41
C LEU A 79 20.30 3.99 -9.15
N VAL A 80 20.28 3.29 -8.00
CA VAL A 80 19.30 2.24 -7.75
C VAL A 80 17.89 2.81 -7.56
N ILE A 81 17.72 3.86 -6.77
CA ILE A 81 16.41 4.49 -6.54
C ILE A 81 15.81 5.05 -7.84
N PRO A 82 16.50 5.88 -8.64
CA PRO A 82 15.96 6.38 -9.89
C PRO A 82 15.62 5.26 -10.89
N SER A 83 16.45 4.21 -10.96
CA SER A 83 16.20 3.04 -11.81
C SER A 83 14.98 2.24 -11.38
N SER A 84 14.63 2.26 -10.08
CA SER A 84 13.51 1.50 -9.52
C SER A 84 12.13 2.10 -9.81
N SER A 85 12.04 3.15 -10.63
CA SER A 85 10.77 3.83 -10.94
C SER A 85 9.66 2.88 -11.43
N THR A 86 10.03 1.84 -12.18
CA THR A 86 9.12 0.77 -12.64
C THR A 86 8.51 -0.02 -11.48
N ALA A 87 9.34 -0.48 -10.55
CA ALA A 87 8.89 -1.21 -9.37
C ALA A 87 8.04 -0.32 -8.45
N VAL A 88 8.44 0.95 -8.28
CA VAL A 88 7.67 1.94 -7.51
C VAL A 88 6.28 2.14 -8.11
N VAL A 89 6.16 2.36 -9.43
CA VAL A 89 4.86 2.54 -10.10
C VAL A 89 3.99 1.28 -9.94
N THR A 90 4.57 0.10 -10.10
CA THR A 90 3.86 -1.17 -9.94
C THR A 90 3.30 -1.32 -8.53
N VAL A 91 4.15 -1.13 -7.51
CA VAL A 91 3.74 -1.20 -6.09
C VAL A 91 2.68 -0.15 -5.78
N LEU A 92 2.81 1.07 -6.32
CA LEU A 92 1.87 2.15 -6.12
C LEU A 92 0.48 1.80 -6.69
N ILE A 93 0.41 1.24 -7.90
CA ILE A 93 -0.87 0.80 -8.50
C ILE A 93 -1.52 -0.29 -7.63
N PHE A 94 -0.78 -1.34 -7.27
CA PHE A 94 -1.32 -2.39 -6.41
C PHE A 94 -1.75 -1.86 -5.04
N SER A 95 -0.95 -0.99 -4.43
CA SER A 95 -1.28 -0.38 -3.15
C SER A 95 -2.58 0.40 -3.20
N VAL A 96 -2.76 1.26 -4.22
CA VAL A 96 -3.98 2.07 -4.37
C VAL A 96 -5.18 1.17 -4.61
N VAL A 97 -5.12 0.25 -5.58
CA VAL A 97 -6.26 -0.62 -5.91
C VAL A 97 -6.67 -1.48 -4.73
N TRP A 98 -5.71 -2.08 -4.03
CA TRP A 98 -6.02 -2.95 -2.90
C TRP A 98 -6.52 -2.21 -1.67
N ASN A 99 -5.94 -1.06 -1.33
CA ASN A 99 -6.44 -0.28 -0.21
C ASN A 99 -7.78 0.40 -0.53
N TRP A 100 -8.03 0.75 -1.79
CA TRP A 100 -9.31 1.28 -2.22
C TRP A 100 -10.43 0.25 -2.08
N SER A 101 -10.19 -1.01 -2.49
CA SER A 101 -11.20 -2.08 -2.46
C SER A 101 -11.27 -2.84 -1.13
N ASP A 102 -10.40 -2.55 -0.17
CA ASP A 102 -10.39 -3.24 1.12
C ASP A 102 -11.59 -2.82 1.98
N SER A 103 -12.47 -3.75 2.28
CA SER A 103 -13.57 -3.57 3.23
C SER A 103 -13.29 -4.28 4.57
N PHE A 104 -12.45 -5.33 4.54
CA PHE A 104 -12.24 -6.19 5.70
C PHE A 104 -11.51 -5.48 6.84
N LEU A 105 -10.33 -4.92 6.57
CA LEU A 105 -9.57 -4.22 7.62
C LEU A 105 -10.31 -3.00 8.16
N PRO A 106 -10.87 -2.10 7.31
CA PRO A 106 -11.66 -0.99 7.83
C PRO A 106 -12.86 -1.41 8.68
N SER A 107 -13.56 -2.49 8.34
CA SER A 107 -14.68 -2.97 9.15
C SER A 107 -14.27 -3.47 10.54
N MET A 108 -13.01 -3.91 10.70
CA MET A 108 -12.48 -4.34 12.01
C MET A 108 -12.01 -3.20 12.90
N PHE A 109 -11.48 -2.11 12.32
CA PHE A 109 -10.83 -1.03 13.08
C PHE A 109 -11.65 0.25 13.15
N LEU A 110 -12.63 0.42 12.27
CA LEU A 110 -13.51 1.59 12.26
C LEU A 110 -14.90 1.20 12.75
N THR A 111 -15.52 2.06 13.55
CA THR A 111 -16.87 1.87 14.09
C THR A 111 -17.85 2.93 13.60
N THR A 112 -17.36 4.09 13.17
CA THR A 112 -18.21 5.23 12.77
C THR A 112 -17.95 5.70 11.35
N ASN A 113 -16.71 5.99 10.99
CA ASN A 113 -16.34 6.60 9.71
C ASN A 113 -15.87 5.55 8.70
N TYR A 114 -16.82 4.76 8.19
CA TYR A 114 -16.51 3.73 7.22
C TYR A 114 -16.12 4.30 5.84
N PRO A 115 -15.07 3.77 5.20
CA PRO A 115 -14.75 4.09 3.81
C PRO A 115 -15.85 3.58 2.87
N LEU A 116 -15.84 4.09 1.63
CA LEU A 116 -16.84 3.77 0.63
C LEU A 116 -16.93 2.27 0.32
N SER A 117 -15.82 1.52 0.42
CA SER A 117 -15.80 0.06 0.26
C SER A 117 -16.72 -0.65 1.27
N VAL A 118 -16.61 -0.31 2.55
CA VAL A 118 -17.47 -0.88 3.62
C VAL A 118 -18.92 -0.40 3.47
N GLN A 119 -19.12 0.86 3.14
CA GLN A 119 -20.48 1.39 2.94
C GLN A 119 -21.20 0.69 1.77
N LEU A 120 -20.47 0.39 0.70
CA LEU A 120 -21.03 -0.34 -0.45
C LEU A 120 -21.41 -1.79 -0.08
N GLU A 121 -20.61 -2.46 0.73
CA GLU A 121 -20.89 -3.79 1.24
C GLU A 121 -22.11 -3.79 2.17
N ASN A 122 -22.23 -2.80 3.03
CA ASN A 122 -23.41 -2.61 3.88
C ASN A 122 -24.67 -2.32 3.05
N LEU A 123 -24.53 -1.48 2.00
CA LEU A 123 -25.64 -1.20 1.07
C LEU A 123 -26.09 -2.47 0.35
N TYR A 124 -25.15 -3.30 -0.13
CA TYR A 124 -25.45 -4.59 -0.73
C TYR A 124 -26.23 -5.49 0.24
N SER A 125 -25.76 -5.63 1.48
CA SER A 125 -26.39 -6.45 2.50
C SER A 125 -27.82 -5.95 2.84
N TYR A 126 -28.00 -4.62 2.92
CA TYR A 126 -29.31 -4.01 3.18
C TYR A 126 -30.28 -4.20 2.01
N MET A 127 -29.80 -4.13 0.78
CA MET A 127 -30.65 -4.25 -0.43
C MET A 127 -30.81 -5.69 -0.90
N PHE A 128 -30.18 -6.65 -0.26
CA PHE A 128 -30.30 -8.06 -0.63
C PHE A 128 -31.75 -8.51 -0.57
N GLY A 129 -32.29 -8.99 -1.72
CA GLY A 129 -33.70 -9.40 -1.87
C GLY A 129 -34.67 -8.26 -2.18
N THR A 130 -34.23 -7.00 -2.34
CA THR A 130 -35.08 -5.91 -2.81
C THR A 130 -35.28 -5.96 -4.33
N SER A 131 -36.46 -5.53 -4.80
CA SER A 131 -36.78 -5.51 -6.23
C SER A 131 -36.10 -4.36 -7.01
N ASN A 132 -35.44 -3.43 -6.33
CA ASN A 132 -34.82 -2.26 -6.97
C ASN A 132 -33.30 -2.23 -6.75
N PRO A 133 -32.50 -2.73 -7.70
CA PRO A 133 -31.03 -2.71 -7.62
C PRO A 133 -30.39 -1.36 -7.98
N GLY A 134 -31.18 -0.35 -8.38
CA GLY A 134 -30.69 0.93 -8.91
C GLY A 134 -29.68 1.63 -8.00
N PRO A 135 -29.96 1.86 -6.70
CA PRO A 135 -29.03 2.51 -5.80
C PRO A 135 -27.71 1.76 -5.63
N LEU A 136 -27.75 0.43 -5.60
CA LEU A 136 -26.54 -0.40 -5.52
C LEU A 136 -25.68 -0.25 -6.78
N LEU A 137 -26.28 -0.30 -7.96
CA LEU A 137 -25.57 -0.12 -9.23
C LEU A 137 -24.96 1.27 -9.34
N ALA A 138 -25.66 2.31 -8.91
CA ALA A 138 -25.13 3.67 -8.84
C ALA A 138 -23.95 3.77 -7.88
N GLY A 139 -24.02 3.15 -6.72
CA GLY A 139 -22.92 3.05 -5.75
C GLY A 139 -21.70 2.34 -6.34
N CYS A 140 -21.89 1.22 -7.03
CA CYS A 140 -20.81 0.50 -7.73
C CYS A 140 -20.15 1.36 -8.80
N LEU A 141 -20.91 2.09 -9.61
CA LEU A 141 -20.35 3.00 -10.61
C LEU A 141 -19.52 4.11 -9.97
N LEU A 142 -20.04 4.75 -8.92
CA LEU A 142 -19.30 5.77 -8.19
C LEU A 142 -18.02 5.22 -7.55
N PHE A 143 -18.05 3.99 -7.06
CA PHE A 143 -16.90 3.31 -6.48
C PHE A 143 -15.81 3.00 -7.52
N LEU A 144 -16.21 2.65 -8.74
CA LEU A 144 -15.26 2.33 -9.83
C LEU A 144 -14.58 3.58 -10.41
N LEU A 145 -15.26 4.72 -10.45
CA LEU A 145 -14.76 5.93 -11.11
C LEU A 145 -13.34 6.34 -10.64
N PRO A 146 -13.03 6.49 -9.34
CA PRO A 146 -11.69 6.89 -8.92
C PRO A 146 -10.61 5.88 -9.31
N ALA A 147 -10.90 4.58 -9.22
CA ALA A 147 -9.96 3.53 -9.58
C ALA A 147 -9.64 3.54 -11.09
N VAL A 148 -10.66 3.71 -11.92
CA VAL A 148 -10.50 3.83 -13.38
C VAL A 148 -9.73 5.09 -13.75
N LEU A 149 -10.05 6.24 -13.16
CA LEU A 149 -9.33 7.49 -13.39
C LEU A 149 -7.85 7.35 -13.00
N PHE A 150 -7.58 6.76 -11.86
CA PHE A 150 -6.22 6.51 -11.39
C PHE A 150 -5.45 5.60 -12.37
N TYR A 151 -6.09 4.52 -12.84
CA TYR A 151 -5.49 3.64 -13.86
C TYR A 151 -5.19 4.38 -15.16
N VAL A 152 -6.13 5.15 -15.68
CA VAL A 152 -5.96 5.93 -16.93
C VAL A 152 -4.79 6.91 -16.84
N LEU A 153 -4.62 7.55 -15.67
CA LEU A 153 -3.49 8.47 -15.46
C LEU A 153 -2.14 7.77 -15.43
N LEU A 154 -2.07 6.55 -14.87
CA LEU A 154 -0.82 5.82 -14.70
C LEU A 154 -0.50 4.81 -15.81
N GLN A 155 -1.47 4.43 -16.66
CA GLN A 155 -1.30 3.40 -17.68
C GLN A 155 -0.11 3.64 -18.61
N LYS A 156 0.16 4.90 -18.99
CA LYS A 156 1.31 5.23 -19.87
C LYS A 156 2.65 4.88 -19.23
N LYS A 157 2.80 5.18 -17.93
CA LYS A 157 4.02 4.85 -17.17
C LYS A 157 4.12 3.34 -16.94
N PHE A 158 3.00 2.67 -16.73
CA PHE A 158 2.95 1.23 -16.54
C PHE A 158 3.35 0.47 -17.81
N ILE A 159 2.81 0.85 -18.97
CA ILE A 159 3.15 0.23 -20.25
C ILE A 159 4.62 0.48 -20.60
N ALA A 160 5.12 1.70 -20.41
CA ALA A 160 6.53 2.01 -20.64
C ALA A 160 7.46 1.18 -19.75
N SER A 161 7.05 0.88 -18.52
CA SER A 161 7.82 0.09 -17.58
C SER A 161 7.89 -1.40 -17.94
N ILE A 162 6.79 -1.97 -18.45
CA ILE A 162 6.76 -3.36 -18.91
C ILE A 162 7.60 -3.54 -20.19
N SER A 163 7.55 -2.58 -21.10
CA SER A 163 8.33 -2.66 -22.36
C SER A 163 9.83 -2.63 -22.13
N THR A 164 10.31 -1.92 -21.11
CA THR A 164 11.74 -1.90 -20.77
C THR A 164 12.19 -3.18 -20.06
N SER A 165 11.36 -3.79 -19.25
CA SER A 165 11.69 -5.07 -18.58
C SER A 165 11.59 -6.28 -19.52
N GLY A 166 10.81 -6.20 -20.60
CA GLY A 166 10.70 -7.26 -21.62
C GLY A 166 11.88 -7.33 -22.60
N LEU A 167 12.62 -6.23 -22.77
CA LEU A 167 13.78 -6.17 -23.68
C LEU A 167 15.10 -6.66 -23.07
N THR A 168 15.17 -6.80 -21.75
CA THR A 168 16.37 -7.30 -21.03
C THR A 168 16.37 -8.82 -20.86
N GLY A 169 15.39 -9.54 -21.40
CA GLY A 169 15.25 -10.99 -21.31
C GLY A 169 15.58 -11.76 -22.62
N MET A 170 16.21 -11.12 -23.61
CA MET A 170 16.73 -11.79 -24.81
C MET A 170 18.24 -11.70 -24.86
#